data_245e4c0d1b4eec83c03d2365ba1c035e
#
_entry.id   245e4c0d1b4eec83c03d2365ba1c035e
#
_cell.length_a   1.000
_cell.length_b   1.000
_cell.length_c   1.000
_cell.angle_alpha   90.00
_cell.angle_beta   90.00
_cell.angle_gamma   90.00
#
_symmetry.space_group_name_H-M   'P 1'
#
loop_
_entity.id
_entity.type
_entity.pdbx_description
1 polymer ?
#
loop_
_entity_poly.entity_id
_entity_poly.type
_entity_poly.pdbx_seq_one_letter_code
_entity_poly.pdbx_strand_id
1 'polypeptide(L)'
;MKKLNTLLSMALIMFAATSFAQNEKATITIDASTLKTNLPIIVIDVEERLNAQDKVDATMKIISNKKGKDNHFTDKAYDYNGHIGIKLRGNSSLSFNQKKYTIETRDSKGKELDVSLLGMPAEHDWVLLAPYNDVSMMRDPLAFTLWQEMGHWAPRSRMVEAVLNGKYIGVYILCEKIKQDDNRVAIAKIKKDDNSGRELTGGYLLRIDTYKDNDATFRSKVAGIGEGLFNQQVVWTCLSPKKKNITKEQFAYIQNYIDSMELCLQSDHFADKDNGYSKYIKVSSFVDYFIHTELSLNADAYKRSAYFYKTKQNTDGTGGKLYAGPVWDYNLAYGNCNFCGANDIQAWAYNGCSTNPTPAFWKRLISDPDFKQKVCKRYTELRHTIYSDEHIDSIIDSYATLLADAQARQYALYPELLSNGTDEGNMMGGFPMMGGFPMMGMPVAGDSIPTMGGFPMMGGFPMMGGFPMLGANDSIQGMPNFSNMPMPDFSNMPGFDPNNMPDFNPNNMQGIDLSNIPGMEGMQGMAVAMFAAYRVPDYAAEIKTLKEWMHERLAVMDEAFLIRQPAQKTRKGQNLHK
;
A
#
# COMPACT_ATOMS: atom_id res chain seq x y z
N MET A 1 14.26 -63.55 -11.63
CA MET A 1 14.01 -62.58 -10.55
C MET A 1 14.58 -61.17 -10.83
N LYS A 2 15.84 -61.00 -11.31
CA LYS A 2 16.38 -59.64 -11.59
C LYS A 2 15.64 -58.85 -12.69
N LYS A 3 15.11 -59.47 -13.75
CA LYS A 3 14.37 -58.81 -14.83
C LYS A 3 12.94 -58.36 -14.42
N LEU A 4 12.33 -59.02 -13.43
CA LEU A 4 11.00 -58.68 -12.94
C LEU A 4 11.04 -57.46 -12.05
N ASN A 5 12.11 -57.29 -11.25
CA ASN A 5 12.28 -56.11 -10.39
C ASN A 5 12.58 -54.83 -11.20
N THR A 6 13.27 -54.96 -12.35
CA THR A 6 13.55 -53.79 -13.22
C THR A 6 12.29 -53.33 -13.95
N LEU A 7 11.38 -54.23 -14.33
CA LEU A 7 10.09 -53.88 -14.92
C LEU A 7 9.13 -53.26 -13.90
N LEU A 8 9.14 -53.74 -12.64
CA LEU A 8 8.34 -53.17 -11.58
C LEU A 8 8.82 -51.74 -11.19
N SER A 9 10.15 -51.53 -11.17
CA SER A 9 10.73 -50.20 -10.90
C SER A 9 10.45 -49.19 -12.03
N MET A 10 10.48 -49.62 -13.30
CA MET A 10 10.09 -48.77 -14.42
C MET A 10 8.58 -48.48 -14.45
N ALA A 11 7.73 -49.43 -14.08
CA ALA A 11 6.28 -49.17 -13.95
C ALA A 11 5.95 -48.23 -12.80
N LEU A 12 6.66 -48.30 -11.65
CA LEU A 12 6.49 -47.36 -10.55
C LEU A 12 6.98 -45.94 -10.90
N ILE A 13 8.05 -45.82 -11.67
CA ILE A 13 8.57 -44.51 -12.15
C ILE A 13 7.63 -43.91 -13.20
N MET A 14 7.04 -44.71 -14.10
CA MET A 14 6.01 -44.24 -15.02
C MET A 14 4.70 -43.88 -14.31
N PHE A 15 4.30 -44.56 -13.24
CA PHE A 15 3.11 -44.21 -12.46
C PHE A 15 3.34 -42.96 -11.62
N ALA A 16 4.55 -42.71 -11.11
CA ALA A 16 4.91 -41.45 -10.46
C ALA A 16 4.99 -40.28 -11.46
N ALA A 17 5.46 -40.55 -12.69
CA ALA A 17 5.52 -39.51 -13.74
C ALA A 17 4.13 -39.12 -14.29
N THR A 18 3.15 -40.03 -14.27
CA THR A 18 1.77 -39.72 -14.69
C THR A 18 0.92 -39.09 -13.58
N SER A 19 1.34 -39.16 -12.32
CA SER A 19 0.67 -38.49 -11.20
C SER A 19 1.14 -37.02 -11.00
N PHE A 20 2.20 -36.62 -11.70
CA PHE A 20 2.59 -35.24 -11.90
C PHE A 20 2.10 -34.66 -13.24
N ALA A 21 1.03 -35.25 -13.82
CA ALA A 21 0.24 -34.52 -14.81
C ALA A 21 -0.30 -33.25 -14.10
N GLN A 22 0.35 -32.15 -14.36
CA GLN A 22 -0.04 -30.82 -14.01
C GLN A 22 -1.56 -30.70 -14.12
N ASN A 23 -2.22 -30.43 -13.00
CA ASN A 23 -3.44 -29.69 -13.01
C ASN A 23 -3.06 -28.30 -13.56
N GLU A 24 -2.94 -28.17 -14.87
CA GLU A 24 -3.12 -26.89 -15.53
C GLU A 24 -4.53 -26.46 -15.11
N LYS A 25 -4.59 -25.62 -14.07
CA LYS A 25 -5.83 -24.91 -13.74
C LYS A 25 -6.23 -24.24 -15.05
N ALA A 26 -7.29 -24.73 -15.67
CA ALA A 26 -7.81 -24.17 -16.89
C ALA A 26 -7.98 -22.68 -16.65
N THR A 27 -7.17 -21.85 -17.31
CA THR A 27 -7.28 -20.40 -17.22
C THR A 27 -8.64 -20.06 -17.78
N ILE A 28 -9.59 -19.66 -16.92
CA ILE A 28 -10.92 -19.26 -17.37
C ILE A 28 -10.73 -17.99 -18.20
N THR A 29 -11.03 -18.09 -19.48
CA THR A 29 -11.00 -16.96 -20.40
C THR A 29 -12.42 -16.46 -20.57
N ILE A 30 -12.69 -15.23 -20.16
CA ILE A 30 -13.97 -14.56 -20.42
C ILE A 30 -13.87 -13.96 -21.83
N ASP A 31 -14.81 -14.32 -22.69
CA ASP A 31 -14.88 -13.76 -24.03
C ASP A 31 -15.28 -12.28 -23.95
N ALA A 32 -14.33 -11.41 -24.23
CA ALA A 32 -14.54 -9.97 -24.20
C ALA A 32 -15.65 -9.51 -25.17
N SER A 33 -15.88 -10.24 -26.27
CA SER A 33 -16.91 -9.88 -27.26
C SER A 33 -18.34 -9.96 -26.71
N THR A 34 -18.54 -10.76 -25.64
CA THR A 34 -19.83 -10.91 -24.96
C THR A 34 -19.99 -10.02 -23.73
N LEU A 35 -18.97 -9.23 -23.41
CA LEU A 35 -18.98 -8.40 -22.22
C LEU A 35 -20.12 -7.37 -22.26
N LYS A 36 -20.97 -7.47 -21.26
CA LYS A 36 -22.07 -6.55 -20.93
C LYS A 36 -21.94 -6.15 -19.47
N THR A 37 -21.92 -4.86 -19.16
CA THR A 37 -21.70 -4.35 -17.80
C THR A 37 -22.28 -2.96 -17.60
N ASN A 38 -22.65 -2.65 -16.36
CA ASN A 38 -23.02 -1.29 -15.93
C ASN A 38 -21.80 -0.35 -15.77
N LEU A 39 -20.57 -0.92 -15.75
CA LEU A 39 -19.31 -0.14 -15.66
C LEU A 39 -18.83 0.31 -17.04
N PRO A 40 -18.11 1.43 -17.16
CA PRO A 40 -17.37 1.75 -18.38
C PRO A 40 -16.38 0.64 -18.73
N ILE A 41 -16.17 0.39 -20.01
CA ILE A 41 -15.22 -0.61 -20.51
C ILE A 41 -14.00 0.10 -21.10
N ILE A 42 -12.82 -0.21 -20.58
CA ILE A 42 -11.53 0.22 -21.14
C ILE A 42 -10.99 -0.88 -22.03
N VAL A 43 -10.75 -0.58 -23.30
CA VAL A 43 -10.12 -1.49 -24.26
C VAL A 43 -8.76 -0.92 -24.64
N ILE A 44 -7.70 -1.71 -24.43
CA ILE A 44 -6.32 -1.32 -24.72
C ILE A 44 -5.74 -2.33 -25.71
N ASP A 45 -5.18 -1.82 -26.80
CA ASP A 45 -4.44 -2.61 -27.78
C ASP A 45 -2.98 -2.14 -27.81
N VAL A 46 -2.06 -3.05 -27.53
CA VAL A 46 -0.61 -2.79 -27.47
C VAL A 46 0.13 -3.93 -28.18
N GLU A 47 1.04 -3.59 -29.08
CA GLU A 47 1.83 -4.56 -29.84
C GLU A 47 3.11 -4.96 -29.08
N GLU A 48 3.74 -4.00 -28.40
CA GLU A 48 4.98 -4.21 -27.69
C GLU A 48 4.76 -4.89 -26.33
N ARG A 49 5.77 -5.64 -25.87
CA ARG A 49 5.77 -6.21 -24.52
C ARG A 49 5.81 -5.10 -23.47
N LEU A 50 4.83 -5.11 -22.58
CA LEU A 50 4.76 -4.17 -21.45
C LEU A 50 5.89 -4.43 -20.44
N ASN A 51 6.51 -3.34 -19.96
CA ASN A 51 7.54 -3.35 -18.94
C ASN A 51 7.27 -2.26 -17.89
N ALA A 52 8.06 -2.23 -16.81
CA ALA A 52 7.89 -1.26 -15.73
C ALA A 52 8.77 0.00 -15.89
N GLN A 53 9.71 0.00 -16.84
CA GLN A 53 10.68 1.09 -17.05
C GLN A 53 10.09 2.17 -17.95
N ASP A 54 9.75 1.82 -19.17
CA ASP A 54 9.36 2.77 -20.20
C ASP A 54 7.91 2.58 -20.63
N LYS A 55 7.28 3.68 -21.05
CA LYS A 55 5.97 3.65 -21.67
C LYS A 55 6.12 3.22 -23.14
N VAL A 56 5.37 2.22 -23.55
CA VAL A 56 5.24 1.81 -24.96
C VAL A 56 3.99 2.42 -25.57
N ASP A 57 3.96 2.59 -26.86
CA ASP A 57 2.82 3.13 -27.62
C ASP A 57 1.69 2.11 -27.68
N ALA A 58 0.48 2.59 -27.50
CA ALA A 58 -0.73 1.77 -27.53
C ALA A 58 -1.93 2.62 -27.96
N THR A 59 -3.07 1.97 -28.18
CA THR A 59 -4.36 2.63 -28.32
C THR A 59 -5.28 2.29 -27.16
N MET A 60 -6.16 3.21 -26.83
CA MET A 60 -7.17 3.01 -25.79
C MET A 60 -8.52 3.51 -26.26
N LYS A 61 -9.57 2.74 -25.98
CA LYS A 61 -10.97 3.16 -26.08
C LYS A 61 -11.61 3.05 -24.71
N ILE A 62 -12.42 4.04 -24.35
CA ILE A 62 -13.27 3.97 -23.15
C ILE A 62 -14.71 4.01 -23.66
N ILE A 63 -15.40 2.88 -23.52
CA ILE A 63 -16.81 2.74 -23.88
C ILE A 63 -17.63 3.17 -22.66
N SER A 64 -18.48 4.19 -22.82
CA SER A 64 -19.33 4.68 -21.75
C SER A 64 -20.64 5.20 -22.32
N ASN A 65 -21.70 4.43 -22.16
CA ASN A 65 -23.05 4.79 -22.55
C ASN A 65 -23.66 5.82 -21.57
N LYS A 66 -24.79 6.39 -21.96
CA LYS A 66 -25.53 7.32 -21.08
C LYS A 66 -25.88 6.62 -19.76
N LYS A 67 -25.88 7.40 -18.68
CA LYS A 67 -26.21 6.92 -17.32
C LYS A 67 -27.47 6.04 -17.32
N GLY A 68 -27.38 4.89 -16.68
CA GLY A 68 -28.46 3.91 -16.56
C GLY A 68 -28.61 2.93 -17.73
N LYS A 69 -27.68 2.96 -18.71
CA LYS A 69 -27.59 1.94 -19.77
C LYS A 69 -26.32 1.11 -19.59
N ASP A 70 -26.46 -0.18 -19.83
CA ASP A 70 -25.30 -1.07 -19.86
C ASP A 70 -24.37 -0.71 -21.02
N ASN A 71 -23.10 -1.00 -20.81
CA ASN A 71 -22.06 -0.93 -21.83
C ASN A 71 -21.81 -2.33 -22.41
N HIS A 72 -21.66 -2.40 -23.71
CA HIS A 72 -21.28 -3.61 -24.43
C HIS A 72 -19.94 -3.39 -25.13
N PHE A 73 -19.12 -4.40 -25.18
CA PHE A 73 -17.80 -4.32 -25.84
C PHE A 73 -17.89 -3.83 -27.29
N THR A 74 -18.99 -4.09 -27.97
CA THR A 74 -19.25 -3.71 -29.36
C THR A 74 -19.78 -2.29 -29.55
N ASP A 75 -20.10 -1.58 -28.46
CA ASP A 75 -20.64 -0.23 -28.52
C ASP A 75 -19.65 0.79 -29.10
N LYS A 76 -20.21 1.83 -29.73
CA LYS A 76 -19.45 2.91 -30.36
C LYS A 76 -19.55 4.25 -29.60
N ALA A 77 -20.15 4.26 -28.41
CA ALA A 77 -20.24 5.44 -27.57
C ALA A 77 -18.93 5.58 -26.75
N TYR A 78 -17.94 6.25 -27.34
CA TYR A 78 -16.64 6.42 -26.71
C TYR A 78 -16.57 7.71 -25.90
N ASP A 79 -16.18 7.61 -24.61
CA ASP A 79 -15.71 8.73 -23.80
C ASP A 79 -14.29 9.14 -24.23
N TYR A 80 -13.47 8.16 -24.62
CA TYR A 80 -12.15 8.35 -25.21
C TYR A 80 -11.91 7.32 -26.32
N ASN A 81 -11.21 7.74 -27.38
CA ASN A 81 -10.71 6.84 -28.43
C ASN A 81 -9.45 7.47 -29.05
N GLY A 82 -8.27 7.00 -28.65
CA GLY A 82 -7.02 7.64 -29.08
C GLY A 82 -5.76 6.88 -28.69
N HIS A 83 -4.63 7.54 -28.88
CA HIS A 83 -3.30 7.02 -28.59
C HIS A 83 -2.96 7.21 -27.12
N ILE A 84 -2.23 6.25 -26.57
CA ILE A 84 -1.69 6.30 -25.19
C ILE A 84 -0.25 5.81 -25.17
N GLY A 85 0.49 6.23 -24.15
CA GLY A 85 1.67 5.53 -23.68
C GLY A 85 1.32 4.73 -22.44
N ILE A 86 1.66 3.44 -22.38
CA ILE A 86 1.32 2.55 -21.28
C ILE A 86 2.55 1.80 -20.76
N LYS A 87 2.60 1.58 -19.44
CA LYS A 87 3.60 0.70 -18.82
C LYS A 87 3.07 0.03 -17.57
N LEU A 88 3.72 -1.05 -17.15
CA LEU A 88 3.47 -1.68 -15.85
C LEU A 88 3.80 -0.72 -14.70
N ARG A 89 3.03 -0.86 -13.61
CA ARG A 89 3.20 -0.06 -12.40
C ARG A 89 3.21 -0.97 -11.16
N GLY A 90 4.02 -0.61 -10.18
CA GLY A 90 4.09 -1.26 -8.88
C GLY A 90 5.52 -1.57 -8.46
N ASN A 91 5.64 -2.14 -7.27
CA ASN A 91 6.84 -2.79 -6.74
C ASN A 91 6.48 -4.27 -6.50
N SER A 92 6.05 -4.65 -5.30
CA SER A 92 5.56 -6.00 -4.98
C SER A 92 4.36 -6.42 -5.84
N SER A 93 3.47 -5.49 -6.20
CA SER A 93 2.31 -5.77 -7.06
C SER A 93 2.67 -6.15 -8.52
N LEU A 94 3.93 -6.02 -8.93
CA LEU A 94 4.39 -6.56 -10.22
C LEU A 94 4.36 -8.10 -10.25
N SER A 95 4.41 -8.78 -9.10
CA SER A 95 4.28 -10.23 -9.00
C SER A 95 2.83 -10.72 -9.08
N PHE A 96 1.83 -9.86 -8.91
CA PHE A 96 0.42 -10.26 -8.95
C PHE A 96 -0.05 -10.62 -10.36
N ASN A 97 -1.02 -11.53 -10.48
CA ASN A 97 -1.60 -11.92 -11.77
C ASN A 97 -2.27 -10.73 -12.46
N GLN A 98 -3.03 -9.93 -11.72
CA GLN A 98 -3.63 -8.70 -12.22
C GLN A 98 -2.67 -7.52 -12.08
N LYS A 99 -2.18 -7.01 -13.21
CA LYS A 99 -1.16 -5.94 -13.24
C LYS A 99 -1.79 -4.55 -13.13
N LYS A 100 -1.09 -3.62 -12.46
CA LYS A 100 -1.42 -2.18 -12.44
C LYS A 100 -0.70 -1.48 -13.60
N TYR A 101 -1.29 -0.38 -14.15
CA TYR A 101 -0.72 0.34 -15.27
C TYR A 101 -0.62 1.84 -15.00
N THR A 102 0.41 2.47 -15.57
CA THR A 102 0.47 3.92 -15.77
C THR A 102 0.10 4.20 -17.23
N ILE A 103 -0.83 5.11 -17.43
CA ILE A 103 -1.34 5.51 -18.73
C ILE A 103 -1.03 7.00 -18.94
N GLU A 104 -0.67 7.36 -20.16
CA GLU A 104 -0.47 8.73 -20.62
C GLU A 104 -1.21 8.92 -21.92
N THR A 105 -2.22 9.78 -21.94
CA THR A 105 -2.94 10.11 -23.18
C THR A 105 -2.07 10.93 -24.10
N ARG A 106 -2.09 10.61 -25.40
CA ARG A 106 -1.21 11.17 -26.45
C ARG A 106 -1.98 11.59 -27.68
N ASP A 107 -1.44 12.56 -28.40
CA ASP A 107 -1.88 12.87 -29.75
C ASP A 107 -1.32 11.86 -30.77
N SER A 108 -1.70 11.98 -32.05
CA SER A 108 -1.24 11.11 -33.13
C SER A 108 0.27 11.21 -33.44
N LYS A 109 0.98 12.16 -32.81
CA LYS A 109 2.44 12.34 -32.93
C LYS A 109 3.17 11.84 -31.69
N GLY A 110 2.47 11.18 -30.76
CA GLY A 110 3.04 10.67 -29.50
C GLY A 110 3.28 11.73 -28.44
N LYS A 111 2.80 12.97 -28.60
CA LYS A 111 2.93 14.04 -27.61
C LYS A 111 1.81 13.93 -26.58
N GLU A 112 2.12 14.27 -25.32
CA GLU A 112 1.17 14.39 -24.21
C GLU A 112 -0.06 15.21 -24.61
N LEU A 113 -1.26 14.68 -24.34
CA LEU A 113 -2.54 15.29 -24.68
C LEU A 113 -3.45 15.29 -23.44
N ASP A 114 -3.76 16.47 -22.92
CA ASP A 114 -4.68 16.62 -21.81
C ASP A 114 -6.12 16.35 -22.26
N VAL A 115 -6.75 15.33 -21.68
CA VAL A 115 -8.13 14.94 -21.95
C VAL A 115 -8.90 14.67 -20.68
N SER A 116 -10.20 14.94 -20.69
CA SER A 116 -11.12 14.51 -19.64
C SER A 116 -11.46 13.03 -19.87
N LEU A 117 -11.31 12.20 -18.85
CA LEU A 117 -11.74 10.79 -18.87
C LEU A 117 -12.85 10.57 -17.87
N LEU A 118 -14.00 10.06 -18.32
CA LEU A 118 -15.18 9.74 -17.50
C LEU A 118 -15.60 10.90 -16.56
N GLY A 119 -15.53 12.14 -17.10
CA GLY A 119 -15.89 13.36 -16.38
C GLY A 119 -14.88 13.83 -15.32
N MET A 120 -13.71 13.21 -15.23
CA MET A 120 -12.60 13.74 -14.43
C MET A 120 -11.89 14.86 -15.19
N PRO A 121 -11.32 15.89 -14.53
CA PRO A 121 -10.66 17.01 -15.17
C PRO A 121 -9.57 16.60 -16.15
N ALA A 122 -9.43 17.38 -17.23
CA ALA A 122 -8.47 17.08 -18.29
C ALA A 122 -7.02 17.07 -17.78
N GLU A 123 -6.31 16.02 -18.14
CA GLU A 123 -4.89 15.82 -17.89
C GLU A 123 -4.42 14.61 -18.70
N HIS A 124 -3.11 14.42 -18.84
CA HIS A 124 -2.53 13.31 -19.64
C HIS A 124 -2.05 12.12 -18.80
N ASP A 125 -1.75 12.28 -17.53
CA ASP A 125 -1.24 11.22 -16.64
C ASP A 125 -2.37 10.54 -15.85
N TRP A 126 -2.59 9.26 -16.09
CA TRP A 126 -3.61 8.43 -15.43
C TRP A 126 -3.02 7.16 -14.83
N VAL A 127 -3.75 6.53 -13.93
CA VAL A 127 -3.38 5.25 -13.35
C VAL A 127 -4.57 4.29 -13.44
N LEU A 128 -4.30 3.06 -13.86
CA LEU A 128 -5.24 1.96 -13.83
C LEU A 128 -4.80 1.02 -12.71
N LEU A 129 -5.43 1.14 -11.53
CA LEU A 129 -5.15 0.31 -10.36
C LEU A 129 -5.89 -1.02 -10.48
N ALA A 130 -5.20 -2.11 -10.19
CA ALA A 130 -5.78 -3.43 -10.08
C ALA A 130 -6.06 -3.73 -8.60
N PRO A 131 -7.30 -4.01 -8.20
CA PRO A 131 -7.65 -4.32 -6.81
C PRO A 131 -7.40 -5.80 -6.45
N TYR A 132 -6.35 -6.41 -6.99
CA TYR A 132 -6.10 -7.86 -6.90
C TYR A 132 -5.99 -8.38 -5.46
N ASN A 133 -5.39 -7.63 -4.57
CA ASN A 133 -5.25 -7.99 -3.16
C ASN A 133 -6.29 -7.31 -2.25
N ASP A 134 -7.33 -6.75 -2.82
CA ASP A 134 -8.48 -6.21 -2.12
C ASP A 134 -9.76 -6.89 -2.65
N VAL A 135 -10.24 -7.89 -1.92
CA VAL A 135 -11.42 -8.66 -2.30
C VAL A 135 -12.65 -7.77 -2.44
N SER A 136 -12.78 -6.72 -1.64
CA SER A 136 -13.88 -5.75 -1.77
C SER A 136 -13.78 -4.90 -3.05
N MET A 137 -12.58 -4.76 -3.62
CA MET A 137 -12.24 -3.91 -4.76
C MET A 137 -12.48 -2.41 -4.52
N MET A 138 -12.80 -1.98 -3.28
CA MET A 138 -13.22 -0.61 -3.02
C MET A 138 -12.40 0.13 -1.96
N ARG A 139 -11.39 -0.48 -1.31
CA ARG A 139 -10.65 0.17 -0.21
C ARG A 139 -9.92 1.44 -0.64
N ASP A 140 -9.29 1.44 -1.81
CA ASP A 140 -8.70 2.66 -2.38
C ASP A 140 -9.75 3.75 -2.64
N PRO A 141 -10.83 3.52 -3.42
CA PRO A 141 -11.85 4.54 -3.66
C PRO A 141 -12.63 4.95 -2.39
N LEU A 142 -12.82 4.06 -1.42
CA LEU A 142 -13.40 4.39 -0.12
C LEU A 142 -12.53 5.42 0.62
N ALA A 143 -11.24 5.15 0.72
CA ALA A 143 -10.29 6.08 1.35
C ALA A 143 -10.24 7.43 0.63
N PHE A 144 -10.23 7.44 -0.72
CA PHE A 144 -10.24 8.67 -1.51
C PHE A 144 -11.53 9.47 -1.29
N THR A 145 -12.69 8.79 -1.26
CA THR A 145 -14.00 9.43 -1.03
C THR A 145 -14.04 10.09 0.35
N LEU A 146 -13.71 9.36 1.40
CA LEU A 146 -13.69 9.89 2.77
C LEU A 146 -12.74 11.08 2.90
N TRP A 147 -11.56 11.03 2.29
CA TRP A 147 -10.61 12.14 2.31
C TRP A 147 -11.10 13.37 1.54
N GLN A 148 -11.78 13.17 0.41
CA GLN A 148 -12.40 14.26 -0.35
C GLN A 148 -13.53 14.93 0.42
N GLU A 149 -14.36 14.16 1.11
CA GLU A 149 -15.47 14.68 1.93
C GLU A 149 -14.95 15.47 3.15
N MET A 150 -13.75 15.16 3.66
CA MET A 150 -13.08 15.96 4.68
C MET A 150 -12.61 17.34 4.17
N GLY A 151 -12.75 17.61 2.87
CA GLY A 151 -12.40 18.89 2.24
C GLY A 151 -11.00 18.93 1.63
N HIS A 152 -10.38 17.78 1.38
CA HIS A 152 -9.05 17.67 0.77
C HIS A 152 -9.12 17.08 -0.63
N TRP A 153 -8.13 17.38 -1.46
CA TRP A 153 -7.99 16.68 -2.73
C TRP A 153 -7.42 15.27 -2.51
N ALA A 154 -8.06 14.28 -3.10
CA ALA A 154 -7.54 12.95 -3.35
C ALA A 154 -7.80 12.58 -4.82
N PRO A 155 -7.13 11.56 -5.38
CA PRO A 155 -7.40 11.12 -6.73
C PRO A 155 -8.88 10.80 -6.96
N ARG A 156 -9.51 11.47 -7.92
CA ARG A 156 -10.83 11.05 -8.39
C ARG A 156 -10.68 9.74 -9.12
N SER A 157 -11.64 8.85 -8.95
CA SER A 157 -11.58 7.50 -9.49
C SER A 157 -12.89 7.05 -10.11
N ARG A 158 -12.80 6.06 -11.00
CA ARG A 158 -13.95 5.39 -11.63
C ARG A 158 -13.68 3.89 -11.68
N MET A 159 -14.66 3.12 -11.22
CA MET A 159 -14.65 1.67 -11.42
C MET A 159 -14.90 1.38 -12.89
N VAL A 160 -14.11 0.50 -13.47
CA VAL A 160 -14.17 0.13 -14.89
C VAL A 160 -13.89 -1.36 -15.05
N GLU A 161 -14.30 -1.95 -16.16
CA GLU A 161 -13.83 -3.25 -16.59
C GLU A 161 -12.85 -3.09 -17.75
N ALA A 162 -11.79 -3.90 -17.79
CA ALA A 162 -10.71 -3.72 -18.74
C ALA A 162 -10.49 -4.93 -19.64
N VAL A 163 -10.16 -4.64 -20.90
CA VAL A 163 -9.78 -5.60 -21.93
C VAL A 163 -8.42 -5.18 -22.49
N LEU A 164 -7.46 -6.10 -22.51
CA LEU A 164 -6.11 -5.89 -23.06
C LEU A 164 -5.86 -6.87 -24.19
N ASN A 165 -5.58 -6.38 -25.40
CA ASN A 165 -5.35 -7.20 -26.60
C ASN A 165 -6.45 -8.27 -26.80
N GLY A 166 -7.71 -7.84 -26.68
CA GLY A 166 -8.88 -8.71 -26.83
C GLY A 166 -9.16 -9.65 -25.67
N LYS A 167 -8.33 -9.66 -24.61
CA LYS A 167 -8.54 -10.48 -23.41
C LYS A 167 -9.14 -9.64 -22.28
N TYR A 168 -10.20 -10.13 -21.68
CA TYR A 168 -10.74 -9.53 -20.44
C TYR A 168 -9.73 -9.73 -19.31
N ILE A 169 -9.40 -8.65 -18.59
CA ILE A 169 -8.41 -8.63 -17.53
C ILE A 169 -8.97 -8.20 -16.16
N GLY A 170 -10.29 -8.07 -16.06
CA GLY A 170 -10.98 -7.88 -14.77
C GLY A 170 -11.43 -6.45 -14.50
N VAL A 171 -11.84 -6.25 -13.24
CA VAL A 171 -12.23 -4.95 -12.69
C VAL A 171 -10.99 -4.13 -12.37
N TYR A 172 -11.05 -2.84 -12.69
CA TYR A 172 -9.98 -1.87 -12.43
C TYR A 172 -10.55 -0.57 -11.85
N ILE A 173 -9.66 0.23 -11.28
CA ILE A 173 -9.93 1.59 -10.82
C ILE A 173 -9.13 2.54 -11.70
N LEU A 174 -9.79 3.23 -12.64
CA LEU A 174 -9.18 4.34 -13.37
C LEU A 174 -9.14 5.55 -12.44
N CYS A 175 -7.96 6.09 -12.17
CA CYS A 175 -7.82 7.23 -11.27
C CYS A 175 -6.76 8.23 -11.74
N GLU A 176 -6.85 9.43 -11.17
CA GLU A 176 -5.87 10.49 -11.35
C GLU A 176 -4.53 10.10 -10.71
N LYS A 177 -3.44 10.44 -11.35
CA LYS A 177 -2.10 10.33 -10.77
C LYS A 177 -1.82 11.53 -9.88
N ILE A 178 -1.26 11.31 -8.69
CA ILE A 178 -0.79 12.39 -7.83
C ILE A 178 0.37 13.13 -8.53
N LYS A 179 0.17 14.40 -8.78
CA LYS A 179 1.17 15.33 -9.33
C LYS A 179 0.79 16.78 -9.04
N GLN A 180 1.74 17.68 -9.19
CA GLN A 180 1.46 19.12 -9.15
C GLN A 180 0.66 19.48 -10.41
N ASP A 181 -0.54 19.99 -10.20
CA ASP A 181 -1.49 20.44 -11.22
C ASP A 181 -2.62 21.23 -10.55
N ASP A 182 -3.22 22.19 -11.26
CA ASP A 182 -4.27 23.06 -10.71
C ASP A 182 -5.55 22.30 -10.32
N ASN A 183 -5.84 21.18 -11.00
CA ASN A 183 -6.97 20.30 -10.70
C ASN A 183 -6.62 19.13 -9.77
N ARG A 184 -5.35 18.97 -9.37
CA ARG A 184 -4.85 17.90 -8.51
C ARG A 184 -4.20 18.47 -7.25
N VAL A 185 -2.88 18.37 -7.11
CA VAL A 185 -2.17 19.06 -6.01
C VAL A 185 -1.88 20.49 -6.45
N ALA A 186 -2.79 21.39 -6.12
CA ALA A 186 -2.78 22.79 -6.57
C ALA A 186 -1.75 23.63 -5.79
N ILE A 187 -0.46 23.38 -6.06
CA ILE A 187 0.68 24.14 -5.52
C ILE A 187 1.39 24.92 -6.62
N ALA A 188 2.00 26.04 -6.25
CA ALA A 188 2.72 26.89 -7.19
C ALA A 188 3.83 26.11 -7.91
N LYS A 189 3.95 26.28 -9.21
CA LYS A 189 5.04 25.68 -10.00
C LYS A 189 6.33 26.47 -9.75
N ILE A 190 7.39 25.79 -9.32
CA ILE A 190 8.73 26.35 -9.17
C ILE A 190 9.46 26.29 -10.53
N LYS A 191 10.04 27.41 -10.93
CA LYS A 191 10.88 27.52 -12.14
C LYS A 191 12.35 27.35 -11.77
N LYS A 192 13.20 27.08 -12.77
CA LYS A 192 14.65 26.92 -12.56
C LYS A 192 15.33 28.16 -11.96
N ASP A 193 14.80 29.35 -12.23
CA ASP A 193 15.37 30.61 -11.75
C ASP A 193 14.86 31.02 -10.36
N ASP A 194 13.91 30.29 -9.78
CA ASP A 194 13.32 30.54 -8.47
C ASP A 194 14.24 30.03 -7.36
N ASN A 195 15.45 30.61 -7.23
CA ASN A 195 16.53 30.13 -6.36
C ASN A 195 16.74 30.99 -5.11
N SER A 196 15.91 32.01 -4.90
CA SER A 196 16.02 32.90 -3.73
C SER A 196 14.68 33.51 -3.33
N GLY A 197 14.65 34.10 -2.15
CA GLY A 197 13.50 34.86 -1.65
C GLY A 197 12.21 34.02 -1.61
N ARG A 198 11.09 34.71 -1.80
CA ARG A 198 9.74 34.10 -1.72
C ARG A 198 9.52 33.00 -2.76
N GLU A 199 10.05 33.15 -3.96
CA GLU A 199 9.84 32.19 -5.05
C GLU A 199 10.44 30.81 -4.73
N LEU A 200 11.58 30.76 -4.01
CA LEU A 200 12.22 29.55 -3.53
C LEU A 200 11.36 28.80 -2.51
N THR A 201 10.41 29.46 -1.81
CA THR A 201 9.75 28.89 -0.63
C THR A 201 8.72 27.82 -0.93
N GLY A 202 8.25 27.66 -2.17
CA GLY A 202 7.18 26.69 -2.29
C GLY A 202 6.80 26.27 -3.69
N GLY A 203 5.89 25.27 -3.63
CA GLY A 203 5.46 24.42 -4.69
C GLY A 203 6.16 23.07 -4.69
N TYR A 204 6.52 22.53 -3.52
CA TYR A 204 7.16 21.22 -3.42
C TYR A 204 6.13 20.13 -3.13
N LEU A 205 6.18 19.05 -3.90
CA LEU A 205 5.46 17.80 -3.65
C LEU A 205 6.46 16.74 -3.18
N LEU A 206 6.21 16.16 -2.02
CA LEU A 206 7.10 15.21 -1.34
C LEU A 206 6.40 13.88 -1.11
N ARG A 207 7.18 12.83 -0.92
CA ARG A 207 6.69 11.50 -0.57
C ARG A 207 7.68 10.78 0.34
N ILE A 208 7.17 10.02 1.28
CA ILE A 208 7.91 8.98 2.01
C ILE A 208 7.47 7.65 1.39
N ASP A 209 8.42 6.92 0.80
CA ASP A 209 8.16 5.66 0.09
C ASP A 209 9.49 4.99 -0.29
N THR A 210 9.41 3.82 -0.95
CA THR A 210 10.55 3.30 -1.71
C THR A 210 10.98 4.28 -2.80
N TYR A 211 12.25 4.35 -3.09
CA TYR A 211 12.83 5.30 -4.04
C TYR A 211 13.70 4.60 -5.09
N LYS A 212 13.90 5.26 -6.21
CA LYS A 212 14.77 4.81 -7.31
C LYS A 212 16.00 5.72 -7.40
N ASP A 213 17.06 5.25 -8.04
CA ASP A 213 18.31 6.02 -8.22
C ASP A 213 18.09 7.38 -8.91
N ASN A 214 17.04 7.46 -9.74
CA ASN A 214 16.67 8.70 -10.44
C ASN A 214 15.74 9.62 -9.64
N ASP A 215 15.46 9.33 -8.37
CA ASP A 215 14.65 10.19 -7.52
C ASP A 215 15.53 11.23 -6.80
N ALA A 216 14.97 12.41 -6.52
CA ALA A 216 15.60 13.45 -5.71
C ALA A 216 15.30 13.13 -4.24
N THR A 217 16.19 12.40 -3.57
CA THR A 217 15.98 11.88 -2.22
C THR A 217 16.92 12.48 -1.21
N PHE A 218 16.46 12.60 0.03
CA PHE A 218 17.28 12.91 1.21
C PHE A 218 16.79 12.10 2.41
N ARG A 219 17.70 11.86 3.34
CA ARG A 219 17.40 11.10 4.56
C ARG A 219 17.04 12.05 5.70
N SER A 220 16.04 11.67 6.49
CA SER A 220 15.73 12.34 7.74
C SER A 220 16.95 12.33 8.67
N LYS A 221 17.16 13.43 9.41
CA LYS A 221 18.14 13.49 10.49
C LYS A 221 17.63 12.87 11.79
N VAL A 222 16.33 12.63 11.86
CA VAL A 222 15.67 12.02 13.00
C VAL A 222 15.37 10.56 12.67
N ALA A 223 15.73 9.67 13.59
CA ALA A 223 15.40 8.25 13.44
C ALA A 223 13.88 8.05 13.44
N GLY A 224 13.39 7.18 12.58
CA GLY A 224 11.99 6.75 12.61
C GLY A 224 11.74 5.76 13.76
N ILE A 225 10.47 5.47 14.02
CA ILE A 225 10.02 4.49 15.01
C ILE A 225 9.78 3.16 14.29
N GLY A 226 10.25 2.05 14.88
CA GLY A 226 10.05 0.69 14.39
C GLY A 226 11.05 -0.27 15.03
N GLU A 227 10.68 -1.52 15.17
CA GLU A 227 11.50 -2.57 15.82
C GLU A 227 12.47 -3.27 14.84
N GLY A 228 12.73 -2.70 13.65
CA GLY A 228 13.54 -3.32 12.62
C GLY A 228 15.04 -3.32 12.92
N LEU A 229 15.71 -4.44 12.59
CA LEU A 229 17.17 -4.61 12.65
C LEU A 229 17.94 -3.72 11.64
N PHE A 230 17.24 -3.05 10.73
CA PHE A 230 17.82 -2.27 9.65
C PHE A 230 17.61 -0.78 9.86
N ASN A 231 18.55 0.01 9.33
CA ASN A 231 18.65 1.46 9.38
C ASN A 231 17.27 2.17 9.45
N GLN A 232 16.94 2.77 10.60
CA GLN A 232 15.66 3.41 10.89
C GLN A 232 15.52 4.81 10.28
N GLN A 233 16.24 5.11 9.21
CA GLN A 233 16.15 6.41 8.57
C GLN A 233 14.96 6.48 7.61
N VAL A 234 14.10 7.45 7.84
CA VAL A 234 13.04 7.86 6.91
C VAL A 234 13.66 8.51 5.69
N VAL A 235 13.23 8.12 4.49
CA VAL A 235 13.71 8.71 3.23
C VAL A 235 12.59 9.53 2.59
N TRP A 236 12.87 10.80 2.39
CA TRP A 236 12.02 11.73 1.69
C TRP A 236 12.40 11.80 0.22
N THR A 237 11.40 11.83 -0.66
CA THR A 237 11.55 12.00 -2.10
C THR A 237 10.86 13.26 -2.54
N CYS A 238 11.55 14.16 -3.25
CA CYS A 238 10.95 15.30 -3.92
C CYS A 238 10.43 14.87 -5.31
N LEU A 239 9.10 14.91 -5.48
CA LEU A 239 8.42 14.54 -6.72
C LEU A 239 8.21 15.74 -7.65
N SER A 240 8.04 16.94 -7.07
CA SER A 240 7.97 18.21 -7.80
C SER A 240 8.72 19.29 -7.01
N PRO A 241 9.70 19.93 -7.68
CA PRO A 241 10.26 19.67 -9.02
C PRO A 241 10.90 18.29 -9.13
N LYS A 242 10.84 17.66 -10.32
CA LYS A 242 11.52 16.37 -10.58
C LYS A 242 13.05 16.52 -10.50
N LYS A 243 13.80 15.44 -10.18
CA LYS A 243 15.27 15.41 -10.09
C LYS A 243 15.99 16.14 -11.24
N LYS A 244 15.51 15.95 -12.48
CA LYS A 244 16.10 16.58 -13.66
C LYS A 244 15.87 18.11 -13.75
N ASN A 245 14.96 18.65 -12.95
CA ASN A 245 14.53 20.05 -13.00
C ASN A 245 14.85 20.83 -11.73
N ILE A 246 14.98 20.17 -10.57
CA ILE A 246 15.26 20.81 -9.29
C ILE A 246 16.70 21.32 -9.26
N THR A 247 16.90 22.56 -8.83
CA THR A 247 18.23 23.14 -8.64
C THR A 247 18.84 22.72 -7.30
N LYS A 248 20.14 23.01 -7.11
CA LYS A 248 20.80 22.73 -5.82
C LYS A 248 20.21 23.56 -4.70
N GLU A 249 19.89 24.81 -4.98
CA GLU A 249 19.31 25.76 -4.03
C GLU A 249 17.91 25.32 -3.60
N GLN A 250 17.07 24.92 -4.55
CA GLN A 250 15.73 24.40 -4.30
C GLN A 250 15.77 23.10 -3.50
N PHE A 251 16.67 22.18 -3.87
CA PHE A 251 16.82 20.92 -3.14
C PHE A 251 17.32 21.15 -1.71
N ALA A 252 18.34 21.99 -1.54
CA ALA A 252 18.85 22.34 -0.21
C ALA A 252 17.79 23.04 0.64
N TYR A 253 16.97 23.91 0.04
CA TYR A 253 15.89 24.61 0.74
C TYR A 253 14.87 23.61 1.30
N ILE A 254 14.35 22.70 0.46
CA ILE A 254 13.30 21.78 0.92
C ILE A 254 13.85 20.77 1.92
N GLN A 255 15.07 20.28 1.74
CA GLN A 255 15.74 19.42 2.71
C GLN A 255 15.90 20.14 4.06
N ASN A 256 16.46 21.35 4.06
CA ASN A 256 16.65 22.13 5.30
C ASN A 256 15.32 22.46 5.98
N TYR A 257 14.25 22.65 5.21
CA TYR A 257 12.93 22.90 5.76
C TYR A 257 12.40 21.69 6.53
N ILE A 258 12.49 20.49 5.93
CA ILE A 258 12.09 19.23 6.56
C ILE A 258 12.99 18.94 7.78
N ASP A 259 14.31 19.07 7.64
CA ASP A 259 15.25 18.88 8.74
C ASP A 259 14.90 19.79 9.93
N SER A 260 14.61 21.08 9.64
CA SER A 260 14.24 22.06 10.68
C SER A 260 12.91 21.71 11.36
N MET A 261 11.94 21.23 10.62
CA MET A 261 10.65 20.76 11.15
C MET A 261 10.85 19.56 12.08
N GLU A 262 11.59 18.55 11.62
CA GLU A 262 11.83 17.32 12.38
C GLU A 262 12.65 17.59 13.66
N LEU A 263 13.69 18.43 13.57
CA LEU A 263 14.50 18.83 14.73
C LEU A 263 13.68 19.67 15.72
N CYS A 264 12.81 20.58 15.23
CA CYS A 264 11.88 21.31 16.08
C CYS A 264 10.99 20.33 16.86
N LEU A 265 10.42 19.33 16.21
CA LEU A 265 9.57 18.32 16.85
C LEU A 265 10.34 17.42 17.85
N GLN A 266 11.66 17.30 17.74
CA GLN A 266 12.49 16.61 18.73
C GLN A 266 12.85 17.49 19.94
N SER A 267 12.75 18.82 19.83
CA SER A 267 13.11 19.75 20.91
C SER A 267 12.07 19.77 22.03
N ASP A 268 12.48 20.26 23.21
CA ASP A 268 11.57 20.45 24.36
C ASP A 268 10.55 21.57 24.12
N HIS A 269 10.83 22.46 23.16
CA HIS A 269 9.95 23.58 22.79
C HIS A 269 9.08 23.30 21.57
N PHE A 270 8.92 22.03 21.17
CA PHE A 270 8.22 21.65 19.94
C PHE A 270 6.79 22.16 19.84
N ALA A 271 6.09 22.32 20.96
CA ALA A 271 4.70 22.78 21.05
C ALA A 271 4.57 24.30 21.28
N ASP A 272 5.69 25.07 21.25
CA ASP A 272 5.64 26.53 21.35
C ASP A 272 4.75 27.11 20.25
N LYS A 273 3.91 28.11 20.61
CA LYS A 273 2.91 28.67 19.71
C LYS A 273 3.50 29.41 18.51
N ASP A 274 4.66 30.04 18.71
CA ASP A 274 5.29 30.92 17.70
C ASP A 274 6.45 30.20 16.99
N ASN A 275 7.24 29.40 17.71
CA ASN A 275 8.46 28.77 17.23
C ASN A 275 8.40 27.26 17.16
N GLY A 276 7.33 26.64 17.65
CA GLY A 276 7.12 25.20 17.60
C GLY A 276 6.70 24.68 16.21
N TYR A 277 6.19 23.46 16.17
CA TYR A 277 5.82 22.78 14.92
C TYR A 277 4.79 23.54 14.08
N SER A 278 3.94 24.36 14.70
CA SER A 278 2.92 25.16 14.01
C SER A 278 3.52 26.16 13.02
N LYS A 279 4.81 26.53 13.18
CA LYS A 279 5.58 27.34 12.24
C LYS A 279 5.78 26.61 10.90
N TYR A 280 5.95 25.31 10.93
CA TYR A 280 6.32 24.50 9.75
C TYR A 280 5.14 23.82 9.10
N ILE A 281 4.17 23.31 9.85
CA ILE A 281 3.08 22.49 9.32
C ILE A 281 1.74 23.24 9.32
N LYS A 282 0.88 22.87 8.36
CA LYS A 282 -0.55 23.22 8.43
C LYS A 282 -1.22 22.24 9.37
N VAL A 283 -1.36 22.62 10.63
CA VAL A 283 -1.81 21.76 11.72
C VAL A 283 -3.12 21.03 11.38
N SER A 284 -4.10 21.72 10.78
CA SER A 284 -5.38 21.09 10.42
C SER A 284 -5.23 19.95 9.42
N SER A 285 -4.33 20.04 8.42
CA SER A 285 -4.11 18.94 7.48
C SER A 285 -3.43 17.75 8.13
N PHE A 286 -2.54 17.98 9.10
CA PHE A 286 -1.91 16.92 9.89
C PHE A 286 -2.91 16.23 10.83
N VAL A 287 -3.85 16.99 11.42
CA VAL A 287 -4.95 16.44 12.22
C VAL A 287 -5.84 15.55 11.37
N ASP A 288 -6.28 16.05 10.21
CA ASP A 288 -7.13 15.27 9.30
C ASP A 288 -6.42 14.00 8.79
N TYR A 289 -5.13 14.13 8.40
CA TYR A 289 -4.34 12.98 7.95
C TYR A 289 -4.12 11.94 9.06
N PHE A 290 -3.87 12.39 10.30
CA PHE A 290 -3.76 11.54 11.47
C PHE A 290 -5.05 10.74 11.69
N ILE A 291 -6.20 11.42 11.74
CA ILE A 291 -7.49 10.78 11.97
C ILE A 291 -7.80 9.76 10.87
N HIS A 292 -7.62 10.13 9.61
CA HIS A 292 -7.88 9.25 8.45
C HIS A 292 -6.95 8.03 8.43
N THR A 293 -5.67 8.23 8.75
CA THR A 293 -4.67 7.16 8.78
C THR A 293 -4.92 6.20 9.94
N GLU A 294 -5.25 6.72 11.13
CA GLU A 294 -5.54 5.87 12.28
C GLU A 294 -6.88 5.14 12.14
N LEU A 295 -7.89 5.73 11.50
CA LEU A 295 -9.12 4.99 11.16
C LEU A 295 -8.81 3.83 10.22
N SER A 296 -8.01 4.05 9.20
CA SER A 296 -7.75 3.06 8.17
C SER A 296 -6.84 1.92 8.61
N LEU A 297 -5.96 2.13 9.60
CA LEU A 297 -4.87 1.23 9.97
C LEU A 297 -4.15 0.64 8.75
N ASN A 298 -3.96 1.46 7.70
CA ASN A 298 -3.23 1.02 6.53
C ASN A 298 -1.83 0.51 6.92
N ALA A 299 -1.48 -0.71 6.53
CA ALA A 299 -0.18 -1.31 6.85
C ALA A 299 1.03 -0.47 6.40
N ASP A 300 0.86 0.34 5.37
CA ASP A 300 1.85 1.28 4.85
C ASP A 300 1.76 2.68 5.49
N ALA A 301 0.83 2.89 6.43
CA ALA A 301 0.56 4.17 7.06
C ALA A 301 1.84 4.92 7.48
N TYR A 302 1.89 6.21 7.16
CA TYR A 302 2.98 7.16 7.46
C TYR A 302 4.34 6.88 6.80
N LYS A 303 4.66 5.64 6.43
CA LYS A 303 6.01 5.17 6.07
C LYS A 303 6.18 4.77 4.61
N ARG A 304 5.07 4.50 3.90
CA ARG A 304 5.05 4.24 2.46
C ARG A 304 3.86 4.93 1.84
N SER A 305 3.99 5.31 0.57
CA SER A 305 2.95 6.03 -0.17
C SER A 305 2.36 7.22 0.60
N ALA A 306 3.16 7.77 1.56
CA ALA A 306 2.77 8.92 2.36
C ALA A 306 3.20 10.20 1.66
N TYR A 307 2.22 10.99 1.20
CA TYR A 307 2.44 12.21 0.44
C TYR A 307 2.32 13.45 1.32
N PHE A 308 3.11 14.46 0.96
CA PHE A 308 3.10 15.79 1.58
C PHE A 308 3.32 16.84 0.50
N TYR A 309 2.80 18.04 0.73
CA TYR A 309 3.12 19.15 -0.15
C TYR A 309 3.37 20.43 0.64
N LYS A 310 4.32 21.23 0.17
CA LYS A 310 4.65 22.52 0.76
C LYS A 310 4.19 23.63 -0.16
N THR A 311 3.37 24.53 0.37
CA THR A 311 2.90 25.71 -0.36
C THR A 311 3.96 26.82 -0.38
N LYS A 312 3.83 27.75 -1.31
CA LYS A 312 4.63 28.98 -1.35
C LYS A 312 4.16 29.97 -0.28
N GLN A 313 5.08 30.72 0.30
CA GLN A 313 4.73 31.82 1.18
C GLN A 313 3.89 32.89 0.46
N ASN A 314 3.00 33.52 1.18
CA ASN A 314 2.26 34.69 0.74
C ASN A 314 3.19 35.92 0.67
N THR A 315 2.71 37.02 0.10
CA THR A 315 3.48 38.26 -0.02
C THR A 315 3.73 38.91 1.35
N ASP A 316 2.87 38.65 2.33
CA ASP A 316 3.00 39.12 3.71
C ASP A 316 3.90 38.21 4.59
N GLY A 317 4.53 37.20 3.99
CA GLY A 317 5.38 36.23 4.69
C GLY A 317 4.63 35.14 5.43
N THR A 318 3.30 35.15 5.45
CA THR A 318 2.47 34.06 6.02
C THR A 318 2.38 32.85 5.06
N GLY A 319 1.77 31.77 5.50
CA GLY A 319 1.63 30.57 4.66
C GLY A 319 2.94 29.80 4.49
N GLY A 320 3.16 29.20 3.33
CA GLY A 320 4.40 28.47 3.03
C GLY A 320 4.63 27.24 3.90
N LYS A 321 3.55 26.60 4.38
CA LYS A 321 3.61 25.46 5.31
C LYS A 321 3.55 24.14 4.59
N LEU A 322 4.02 23.10 5.27
CA LEU A 322 3.87 21.70 4.85
C LEU A 322 2.46 21.20 5.20
N TYR A 323 1.84 20.52 4.26
CA TYR A 323 0.55 19.85 4.40
C TYR A 323 0.77 18.33 4.33
N ALA A 324 0.07 17.55 5.14
CA ALA A 324 -0.01 16.11 5.01
C ALA A 324 -1.12 15.73 4.03
N GLY A 325 -0.89 14.69 3.23
CA GLY A 325 -1.73 14.29 2.11
C GLY A 325 -1.14 14.70 0.75
N PRO A 326 -1.79 14.31 -0.36
CA PRO A 326 -3.00 13.50 -0.45
C PRO A 326 -2.80 12.03 -0.08
N VAL A 327 -3.90 11.29 0.09
CA VAL A 327 -3.90 9.85 0.40
C VAL A 327 -3.71 9.00 -0.85
N TRP A 328 -3.07 7.81 -0.71
CA TRP A 328 -2.76 6.89 -1.80
C TRP A 328 -2.46 5.49 -1.28
N ASP A 329 -2.84 4.44 -2.06
CA ASP A 329 -2.46 3.03 -1.86
C ASP A 329 -3.05 2.45 -0.55
N TYR A 330 -4.37 2.50 -0.42
CA TYR A 330 -5.13 2.05 0.75
C TYR A 330 -5.68 0.61 0.60
N ASN A 331 -5.23 -0.12 -0.40
CA ASN A 331 -5.64 -1.51 -0.61
C ASN A 331 -5.27 -2.46 0.55
N LEU A 332 -4.31 -2.08 1.41
CA LEU A 332 -3.92 -2.79 2.64
C LEU A 332 -4.55 -2.18 3.92
N ALA A 333 -5.56 -1.35 3.77
CA ALA A 333 -6.26 -0.69 4.86
C ALA A 333 -7.51 -1.47 5.31
N TYR A 334 -8.16 -0.97 6.35
CA TYR A 334 -9.45 -1.44 6.83
C TYR A 334 -9.48 -2.96 7.05
N GLY A 335 -8.50 -3.46 7.82
CA GLY A 335 -8.39 -4.87 8.18
C GLY A 335 -7.84 -5.81 7.10
N ASN A 336 -7.53 -5.32 5.90
CA ASN A 336 -7.09 -6.16 4.77
C ASN A 336 -5.59 -6.49 4.78
N CYS A 337 -4.97 -6.59 5.96
CA CYS A 337 -3.54 -6.90 6.07
C CYS A 337 -3.24 -7.54 7.42
N ASN A 338 -2.38 -8.55 7.45
CA ASN A 338 -2.03 -9.31 8.65
C ASN A 338 -0.67 -8.93 9.27
N PHE A 339 -0.05 -7.85 8.84
CA PHE A 339 1.20 -7.35 9.41
C PHE A 339 1.08 -5.89 9.85
N CYS A 340 2.05 -5.40 10.60
CA CYS A 340 2.08 -4.04 11.16
C CYS A 340 0.88 -3.68 12.06
N GLY A 341 0.18 -4.66 12.62
CA GLY A 341 -1.03 -4.42 13.42
C GLY A 341 -2.23 -3.95 12.61
N ALA A 342 -2.20 -4.06 11.27
CA ALA A 342 -3.24 -3.51 10.41
C ALA A 342 -4.60 -4.25 10.52
N ASN A 343 -4.62 -5.47 11.06
CA ASN A 343 -5.82 -6.24 11.40
C ASN A 343 -6.22 -6.16 12.89
N ASP A 344 -5.39 -5.54 13.73
CA ASP A 344 -5.70 -5.34 15.14
C ASP A 344 -6.39 -4.00 15.35
N ILE A 345 -7.69 -4.02 15.57
CA ILE A 345 -8.50 -2.80 15.76
C ILE A 345 -8.03 -1.95 16.95
N GLN A 346 -7.26 -2.50 17.91
CA GLN A 346 -6.71 -1.78 19.06
C GLN A 346 -5.37 -1.11 18.75
N ALA A 347 -4.73 -1.45 17.61
CA ALA A 347 -3.43 -0.89 17.25
C ALA A 347 -3.52 0.60 16.88
N TRP A 348 -2.38 1.28 16.99
CA TRP A 348 -2.19 2.66 16.57
C TRP A 348 -0.98 2.75 15.64
N ALA A 349 -1.22 3.12 14.39
CA ALA A 349 -0.22 3.13 13.35
C ALA A 349 0.96 4.08 13.64
N TYR A 350 0.72 5.16 14.39
CA TYR A 350 1.76 6.11 14.80
C TYR A 350 2.82 5.51 15.74
N ASN A 351 2.55 4.35 16.36
CA ASN A 351 3.56 3.64 17.16
C ASN A 351 4.63 2.94 16.30
N GLY A 352 4.42 2.86 15.00
CA GLY A 352 5.33 2.19 14.09
C GLY A 352 5.17 0.67 14.08
N CYS A 353 5.92 0.02 13.22
CA CYS A 353 6.03 -1.44 13.14
C CYS A 353 7.40 -1.85 12.58
N SER A 354 7.67 -3.16 12.54
CA SER A 354 8.98 -3.71 12.19
C SER A 354 9.39 -3.60 10.71
N THR A 355 8.46 -3.31 9.80
CA THR A 355 8.76 -3.42 8.36
C THR A 355 9.48 -2.20 7.77
N ASN A 356 9.16 -0.99 8.24
CA ASN A 356 9.75 0.26 7.79
C ASN A 356 9.67 1.32 8.90
N PRO A 357 10.60 2.26 8.97
CA PRO A 357 10.58 3.30 9.98
C PRO A 357 9.41 4.27 9.75
N THR A 358 8.57 4.41 10.76
CA THR A 358 7.52 5.44 10.81
C THR A 358 8.15 6.76 11.27
N PRO A 359 7.88 7.90 10.61
CA PRO A 359 8.39 9.19 11.06
C PRO A 359 8.01 9.49 12.52
N ALA A 360 9.02 9.73 13.37
CA ALA A 360 8.83 9.92 14.81
C ALA A 360 7.94 11.14 15.15
N PHE A 361 7.84 12.11 14.26
CA PHE A 361 7.04 13.30 14.49
C PHE A 361 5.54 13.02 14.66
N TRP A 362 4.97 11.93 14.13
CA TRP A 362 3.57 11.60 14.37
C TRP A 362 3.29 11.28 15.84
N LYS A 363 4.15 10.46 16.45
CA LYS A 363 4.06 10.15 17.88
C LYS A 363 4.30 11.39 18.74
N ARG A 364 5.20 12.27 18.30
CA ARG A 364 5.48 13.52 18.99
C ARG A 364 4.30 14.50 18.92
N LEU A 365 3.66 14.64 17.76
CA LEU A 365 2.48 15.49 17.58
C LEU A 365 1.33 15.06 18.50
N ILE A 366 0.98 13.77 18.51
CA ILE A 366 -0.15 13.30 19.35
C ILE A 366 0.16 13.36 20.85
N SER A 367 1.43 13.48 21.26
CA SER A 367 1.81 13.69 22.64
C SER A 367 1.59 15.15 23.12
N ASP A 368 1.41 16.10 22.19
CA ASP A 368 1.04 17.49 22.54
C ASP A 368 -0.45 17.56 22.90
N PRO A 369 -0.80 18.04 24.11
CA PRO A 369 -2.21 18.20 24.51
C PRO A 369 -3.02 19.08 23.57
N ASP A 370 -2.43 20.15 23.03
CA ASP A 370 -3.11 21.07 22.10
C ASP A 370 -3.38 20.39 20.75
N PHE A 371 -2.44 19.59 20.22
CA PHE A 371 -2.66 18.80 19.02
C PHE A 371 -3.73 17.74 19.26
N LYS A 372 -3.63 16.98 20.36
CA LYS A 372 -4.61 15.98 20.76
C LYS A 372 -6.02 16.58 20.90
N GLN A 373 -6.14 17.75 21.51
CA GLN A 373 -7.43 18.43 21.61
C GLN A 373 -8.03 18.76 20.24
N LYS A 374 -7.19 19.20 19.27
CA LYS A 374 -7.63 19.45 17.89
C LYS A 374 -8.07 18.15 17.20
N VAL A 375 -7.34 17.05 17.43
CA VAL A 375 -7.75 15.70 16.95
C VAL A 375 -9.12 15.34 17.53
N CYS A 376 -9.30 15.44 18.86
CA CYS A 376 -10.56 15.12 19.51
C CYS A 376 -11.74 15.95 18.97
N LYS A 377 -11.54 17.27 18.85
CA LYS A 377 -12.56 18.15 18.30
C LYS A 377 -12.93 17.78 16.88
N ARG A 378 -11.93 17.63 16.00
CA ARG A 378 -12.15 17.31 14.59
C ARG A 378 -12.74 15.92 14.41
N TYR A 379 -12.26 14.91 15.15
CA TYR A 379 -12.82 13.57 15.15
C TYR A 379 -14.30 13.57 15.55
N THR A 380 -14.66 14.32 16.59
CA THR A 380 -16.06 14.45 17.02
C THR A 380 -16.96 15.05 15.92
N GLU A 381 -16.46 16.09 15.20
CA GLU A 381 -17.18 16.64 14.04
C GLU A 381 -17.37 15.59 12.94
N LEU A 382 -16.30 14.86 12.60
CA LEU A 382 -16.34 13.82 11.57
C LEU A 382 -17.23 12.64 11.98
N ARG A 383 -17.20 12.22 13.24
CA ARG A 383 -18.00 11.10 13.77
C ARG A 383 -19.50 11.35 13.69
N HIS A 384 -19.92 12.60 13.76
CA HIS A 384 -21.31 13.00 13.57
C HIS A 384 -21.70 13.28 12.12
N THR A 385 -20.79 13.12 11.16
CA THR A 385 -21.01 13.42 9.74
C THR A 385 -20.36 12.34 8.86
N ILE A 386 -19.20 12.61 8.31
CA ILE A 386 -18.48 11.79 7.32
C ILE A 386 -18.10 10.39 7.87
N TYR A 387 -17.84 10.30 9.17
CA TYR A 387 -17.48 9.05 9.84
C TYR A 387 -18.61 8.44 10.67
N SER A 388 -19.86 8.85 10.43
CA SER A 388 -21.00 8.12 11.00
C SER A 388 -21.09 6.72 10.39
N ASP A 389 -21.56 5.74 11.16
CA ASP A 389 -21.69 4.36 10.70
C ASP A 389 -22.59 4.29 9.47
N GLU A 390 -23.71 5.02 9.49
CA GLU A 390 -24.68 5.08 8.39
C GLU A 390 -24.07 5.67 7.12
N HIS A 391 -23.23 6.71 7.23
CA HIS A 391 -22.62 7.34 6.07
C HIS A 391 -21.56 6.42 5.44
N ILE A 392 -20.67 5.85 6.26
CA ILE A 392 -19.66 4.89 5.79
C ILE A 392 -20.34 3.69 5.13
N ASP A 393 -21.36 3.12 5.77
CA ASP A 393 -22.13 2.00 5.22
C ASP A 393 -22.76 2.37 3.88
N SER A 394 -23.31 3.58 3.74
CA SER A 394 -23.89 4.06 2.48
C SER A 394 -22.90 4.14 1.34
N ILE A 395 -21.65 4.54 1.62
CA ILE A 395 -20.56 4.57 0.62
C ILE A 395 -20.19 3.13 0.23
N ILE A 396 -20.00 2.23 1.20
CA ILE A 396 -19.68 0.82 0.95
C ILE A 396 -20.78 0.15 0.13
N ASP A 397 -22.06 0.34 0.49
CA ASP A 397 -23.20 -0.20 -0.23
C ASP A 397 -23.32 0.35 -1.66
N SER A 398 -22.99 1.62 -1.86
CA SER A 398 -22.95 2.23 -3.18
C SER A 398 -21.91 1.54 -4.09
N TYR A 399 -20.71 1.31 -3.60
CA TYR A 399 -19.69 0.55 -4.34
C TYR A 399 -20.08 -0.92 -4.51
N ALA A 400 -20.62 -1.57 -3.48
CA ALA A 400 -21.07 -2.96 -3.58
C ALA A 400 -22.16 -3.14 -4.64
N THR A 401 -23.13 -2.23 -4.69
CA THR A 401 -24.18 -2.19 -5.71
C THR A 401 -23.59 -1.96 -7.11
N LEU A 402 -22.64 -1.04 -7.23
CA LEU A 402 -21.97 -0.73 -8.50
C LEU A 402 -21.22 -1.95 -9.05
N LEU A 403 -20.62 -2.76 -8.17
CA LEU A 403 -19.79 -3.92 -8.50
C LEU A 403 -20.56 -5.24 -8.55
N ALA A 404 -21.86 -5.24 -8.28
CA ALA A 404 -22.67 -6.46 -8.09
C ALA A 404 -22.53 -7.49 -9.21
N ASP A 405 -22.48 -7.06 -10.48
CA ASP A 405 -22.31 -7.95 -11.64
C ASP A 405 -20.84 -8.20 -11.95
N ALA A 406 -20.00 -7.17 -11.82
CA ALA A 406 -18.59 -7.23 -12.22
C ALA A 406 -17.75 -8.12 -11.28
N GLN A 407 -18.11 -8.19 -9.98
CA GLN A 407 -17.40 -9.02 -9.00
C GLN A 407 -17.39 -10.51 -9.37
N ALA A 408 -18.49 -11.02 -9.92
CA ALA A 408 -18.57 -12.42 -10.32
C ALA A 408 -17.57 -12.75 -11.45
N ARG A 409 -17.39 -11.81 -12.41
CA ARG A 409 -16.39 -11.94 -13.48
C ARG A 409 -14.97 -11.82 -12.94
N GLN A 410 -14.72 -10.92 -11.98
CA GLN A 410 -13.43 -10.77 -11.32
C GLN A 410 -13.00 -12.08 -10.65
N TYR A 411 -13.88 -12.71 -9.86
CA TYR A 411 -13.55 -13.96 -9.18
C TYR A 411 -13.52 -15.17 -10.08
N ALA A 412 -14.30 -15.19 -11.16
CA ALA A 412 -14.16 -16.22 -12.19
C ALA A 412 -12.75 -16.17 -12.83
N LEU A 413 -12.21 -14.96 -13.03
CA LEU A 413 -10.87 -14.75 -13.60
C LEU A 413 -9.75 -15.02 -12.58
N TYR A 414 -9.96 -14.69 -11.31
CA TYR A 414 -9.00 -14.81 -10.20
C TYR A 414 -9.61 -15.58 -9.02
N PRO A 415 -9.89 -16.89 -9.18
CA PRO A 415 -10.58 -17.67 -8.14
C PRO A 415 -9.77 -17.82 -6.85
N GLU A 416 -8.46 -17.61 -6.91
CA GLU A 416 -7.57 -17.64 -5.76
C GLU A 416 -7.82 -16.52 -4.74
N LEU A 417 -8.64 -15.52 -5.08
CA LEU A 417 -8.98 -14.41 -4.18
C LEU A 417 -10.00 -14.82 -3.12
N LEU A 418 -10.79 -15.86 -3.36
CA LEU A 418 -11.79 -16.38 -2.43
C LEU A 418 -11.30 -17.66 -1.74
N SER A 419 -11.84 -17.96 -0.54
CA SER A 419 -11.59 -19.23 0.12
C SER A 419 -12.42 -20.34 -0.51
N ASN A 420 -11.79 -21.51 -0.80
CA ASN A 420 -12.48 -22.66 -1.38
C ASN A 420 -13.15 -23.56 -0.32
N GLY A 421 -13.32 -23.10 0.92
CA GLY A 421 -13.93 -23.90 2.01
C GLY A 421 -13.10 -25.12 2.46
N THR A 422 -11.97 -25.41 1.81
CA THR A 422 -11.10 -26.56 2.11
C THR A 422 -9.83 -26.15 2.88
N ASP A 423 -9.63 -24.86 3.12
CA ASP A 423 -8.39 -24.32 3.70
C ASP A 423 -8.42 -24.23 5.25
N GLU A 424 -9.37 -24.88 5.93
CA GLU A 424 -9.46 -24.88 7.42
C GLU A 424 -8.24 -25.49 8.15
N GLY A 425 -7.30 -26.07 7.40
CA GLY A 425 -6.16 -26.79 7.98
C GLY A 425 -4.79 -26.11 7.92
N ASN A 426 -4.60 -24.99 7.23
CA ASN A 426 -3.25 -24.51 6.90
C ASN A 426 -2.92 -23.05 7.29
N MET A 427 -3.64 -22.46 8.25
CA MET A 427 -3.31 -21.12 8.78
C MET A 427 -2.14 -21.09 9.78
N MET A 428 -1.43 -22.21 9.98
CA MET A 428 -0.23 -22.27 10.85
C MET A 428 1.07 -22.48 10.06
N GLY A 429 1.24 -21.83 8.93
CA GLY A 429 2.50 -21.78 8.20
C GLY A 429 3.17 -20.44 8.43
N GLY A 430 4.05 -20.38 9.45
CA GLY A 430 4.89 -19.20 9.71
C GLY A 430 5.67 -18.78 8.47
N PHE A 431 5.81 -17.47 8.30
CA PHE A 431 6.60 -16.81 7.27
C PHE A 431 7.98 -17.42 7.07
N PRO A 432 8.44 -17.66 5.85
CA PRO A 432 9.85 -17.58 5.57
C PRO A 432 10.21 -16.09 5.47
N MET A 433 10.67 -15.53 6.58
CA MET A 433 11.39 -14.25 6.57
C MET A 433 12.58 -14.40 5.63
N MET A 434 12.61 -13.66 4.53
CA MET A 434 13.86 -13.43 3.81
C MET A 434 14.83 -12.71 4.77
N GLY A 435 15.78 -13.46 5.33
CA GLY A 435 16.79 -12.96 6.24
C GLY A 435 16.48 -13.13 7.71
N GLY A 436 16.25 -14.35 8.19
CA GLY A 436 16.16 -14.62 9.63
C GLY A 436 16.24 -16.12 9.91
N PHE A 437 17.13 -16.51 10.80
CA PHE A 437 17.33 -17.86 11.29
C PHE A 437 16.03 -18.46 11.88
N PRO A 438 15.79 -19.80 11.80
CA PRO A 438 14.63 -20.43 12.41
C PRO A 438 14.69 -20.29 13.93
N MET A 439 13.72 -19.63 14.53
CA MET A 439 13.47 -19.66 15.96
C MET A 439 12.90 -21.03 16.32
N MET A 440 13.68 -21.83 17.03
CA MET A 440 13.21 -23.05 17.68
C MET A 440 12.14 -22.70 18.73
N GLY A 441 10.95 -23.25 18.58
CA GLY A 441 9.88 -23.16 19.57
C GLY A 441 10.29 -23.78 20.90
N MET A 442 10.03 -23.06 21.99
CA MET A 442 10.09 -23.63 23.34
C MET A 442 8.88 -24.54 23.58
N PRO A 443 9.05 -25.69 24.21
CA PRO A 443 7.94 -26.59 24.53
C PRO A 443 7.14 -26.06 25.73
N VAL A 444 5.82 -25.99 25.57
CA VAL A 444 4.88 -25.87 26.68
C VAL A 444 4.73 -27.27 27.31
N ALA A 445 4.92 -27.35 28.60
CA ALA A 445 4.83 -28.60 29.36
C ALA A 445 3.39 -29.11 29.46
N GLY A 446 3.20 -30.38 29.17
CA GLY A 446 1.99 -31.15 29.55
C GLY A 446 1.52 -32.15 28.50
N ASP A 447 1.79 -33.42 28.84
CA ASP A 447 1.15 -34.67 28.44
C ASP A 447 1.66 -35.49 27.25
N SER A 448 2.31 -36.59 27.68
CA SER A 448 2.28 -37.98 27.19
C SER A 448 2.50 -38.28 25.69
N ILE A 449 3.68 -38.85 25.44
CA ILE A 449 4.16 -39.44 24.17
C ILE A 449 3.70 -40.91 24.05
N PRO A 450 3.46 -41.39 22.82
CA PRO A 450 3.95 -42.72 22.44
C PRO A 450 5.02 -42.67 21.35
N THR A 451 6.05 -43.44 21.60
CA THR A 451 7.26 -43.70 20.84
C THR A 451 6.99 -44.36 19.48
N MET A 452 7.66 -43.87 18.41
CA MET A 452 8.09 -44.70 17.29
C MET A 452 9.39 -44.15 16.64
N GLY A 453 10.38 -45.00 16.66
CA GLY A 453 11.38 -45.40 15.69
C GLY A 453 12.28 -44.36 15.01
N GLY A 454 13.48 -44.29 15.49
CA GLY A 454 14.81 -44.05 15.04
C GLY A 454 15.14 -43.53 13.63
N PHE A 455 15.88 -42.38 13.60
CA PHE A 455 16.87 -42.09 12.56
C PHE A 455 18.18 -41.61 13.22
N PRO A 456 19.34 -41.88 12.65
CA PRO A 456 20.64 -41.75 13.33
C PRO A 456 21.14 -40.30 13.38
N MET A 457 21.64 -39.94 14.54
CA MET A 457 22.32 -38.69 14.85
C MET A 457 23.68 -38.62 14.14
N MET A 458 23.96 -37.53 13.43
CA MET A 458 25.33 -37.13 13.11
C MET A 458 25.76 -35.97 14.01
N GLY A 459 26.87 -36.20 14.63
CA GLY A 459 27.91 -35.47 15.29
C GLY A 459 27.69 -34.03 15.76
N GLY A 460 27.97 -33.86 17.04
CA GLY A 460 27.84 -32.72 17.89
C GLY A 460 28.60 -31.45 17.53
N PHE A 461 28.00 -30.33 17.94
CA PHE A 461 28.70 -29.06 18.17
C PHE A 461 28.73 -28.74 19.66
N PRO A 462 29.81 -28.17 20.21
CA PRO A 462 29.92 -27.90 21.63
C PRO A 462 29.11 -26.69 22.06
N MET A 463 28.36 -26.86 23.15
CA MET A 463 27.66 -25.82 23.87
C MET A 463 28.67 -24.83 24.48
N MET A 464 28.57 -23.56 24.16
CA MET A 464 29.20 -22.50 24.95
C MET A 464 28.19 -21.93 25.94
N GLY A 465 28.71 -21.81 27.17
CA GLY A 465 28.00 -21.55 28.41
C GLY A 465 27.27 -20.19 28.49
N GLY A 466 26.45 -20.14 29.52
CA GLY A 466 25.45 -19.14 29.85
C GLY A 466 25.91 -17.69 29.89
N PHE A 467 24.99 -16.82 29.55
CA PHE A 467 25.10 -15.38 29.75
C PHE A 467 24.51 -15.01 31.12
N PRO A 468 25.21 -14.18 31.93
CA PRO A 468 24.63 -13.62 33.14
C PRO A 468 23.73 -12.43 32.81
N MET A 469 22.63 -12.34 33.51
CA MET A 469 21.76 -11.15 33.54
C MET A 469 22.55 -9.95 34.09
N LEU A 470 22.69 -8.90 33.30
CA LEU A 470 23.27 -7.63 33.75
C LEU A 470 22.17 -6.59 33.96
N GLY A 471 22.27 -5.96 35.11
CA GLY A 471 21.40 -4.87 35.57
C GLY A 471 21.64 -3.58 34.76
N ALA A 472 20.64 -2.70 34.79
CA ALA A 472 20.66 -1.39 34.19
C ALA A 472 21.86 -0.55 34.68
N ASN A 473 22.63 0.00 33.74
CA ASN A 473 23.79 0.88 33.84
C ASN A 473 25.13 0.21 33.55
N ASP A 474 25.45 0.12 32.26
CA ASP A 474 26.85 0.25 31.84
C ASP A 474 26.93 0.51 30.32
N SER A 475 27.70 1.49 29.95
CA SER A 475 28.02 1.92 28.59
C SER A 475 28.79 0.84 27.82
N ILE A 476 28.24 0.36 26.71
CA ILE A 476 28.88 -0.66 25.85
C ILE A 476 29.83 0.03 24.86
N GLN A 477 31.12 -0.04 25.13
CA GLN A 477 32.17 0.05 24.11
C GLN A 477 32.51 -1.37 23.61
N GLY A 478 32.45 -1.54 22.28
CA GLY A 478 32.99 -2.72 21.60
C GLY A 478 31.96 -3.70 21.03
N MET A 479 31.34 -3.37 19.90
CA MET A 479 30.70 -4.39 19.04
C MET A 479 31.77 -5.08 18.15
N PRO A 480 31.69 -6.41 18.00
CA PRO A 480 32.56 -7.11 17.07
C PRO A 480 32.22 -6.77 15.63
N ASN A 481 33.24 -6.57 14.83
CA ASN A 481 33.17 -6.26 13.39
C ASN A 481 32.75 -7.54 12.62
N PHE A 482 31.55 -7.57 12.07
CA PHE A 482 31.00 -8.71 11.32
C PHE A 482 31.53 -8.88 9.90
N SER A 483 32.49 -8.08 9.46
CA SER A 483 33.07 -8.15 8.10
C SER A 483 33.95 -9.38 7.84
N ASN A 484 34.17 -10.26 8.81
CA ASN A 484 35.03 -11.43 8.69
C ASN A 484 34.35 -12.78 9.01
N MET A 485 33.04 -12.90 8.87
CA MET A 485 32.41 -14.22 8.95
C MET A 485 32.56 -14.95 7.62
N PRO A 486 33.05 -16.22 7.61
CA PRO A 486 33.10 -17.01 6.40
C PRO A 486 31.68 -17.29 5.89
N MET A 487 31.46 -16.99 4.62
CA MET A 487 30.19 -17.32 3.93
C MET A 487 30.03 -18.85 3.84
N PRO A 488 28.80 -19.39 3.93
CA PRO A 488 28.56 -20.81 3.70
C PRO A 488 29.00 -21.22 2.29
N ASP A 489 29.64 -22.37 2.18
CA ASP A 489 30.07 -22.94 0.91
C ASP A 489 28.88 -23.59 0.17
N PHE A 490 28.43 -22.97 -0.89
CA PHE A 490 27.32 -23.44 -1.74
C PHE A 490 27.78 -24.30 -2.92
N SER A 491 29.09 -24.66 -3.02
CA SER A 491 29.67 -25.35 -4.17
C SER A 491 29.11 -26.75 -4.45
N ASN A 492 28.30 -27.31 -3.54
CA ASN A 492 27.72 -28.67 -3.65
C ASN A 492 26.20 -28.69 -3.88
N MET A 493 25.56 -27.58 -4.25
CA MET A 493 24.14 -27.59 -4.61
C MET A 493 23.95 -28.00 -6.08
N PRO A 494 23.12 -29.01 -6.38
CA PRO A 494 22.84 -29.40 -7.76
C PRO A 494 22.13 -28.27 -8.52
N GLY A 495 22.76 -27.78 -9.59
CA GLY A 495 22.22 -26.72 -10.45
C GLY A 495 22.75 -25.30 -10.15
N PHE A 496 23.71 -25.15 -9.26
CA PHE A 496 24.33 -23.87 -8.93
C PHE A 496 25.59 -23.64 -9.80
N ASP A 497 25.59 -22.59 -10.63
CA ASP A 497 26.78 -22.15 -11.40
C ASP A 497 27.28 -20.82 -10.83
N PRO A 498 28.42 -20.83 -10.10
CA PRO A 498 28.98 -19.63 -9.48
C PRO A 498 29.48 -18.60 -10.49
N ASN A 499 29.69 -18.97 -11.78
CA ASN A 499 30.18 -18.06 -12.81
C ASN A 499 29.07 -17.31 -13.56
N ASN A 500 27.79 -17.62 -13.28
CA ASN A 500 26.65 -17.03 -13.93
C ASN A 500 25.70 -16.32 -12.95
N MET A 501 26.22 -15.81 -11.85
CA MET A 501 25.46 -14.95 -10.95
C MET A 501 25.44 -13.53 -11.48
N PRO A 502 24.24 -12.94 -11.69
CA PRO A 502 24.13 -11.49 -11.79
C PRO A 502 24.58 -10.88 -10.45
N ASP A 503 25.33 -9.79 -10.50
CA ASP A 503 25.80 -9.04 -9.34
C ASP A 503 24.69 -8.87 -8.29
N PHE A 504 24.77 -9.65 -7.21
CA PHE A 504 23.81 -9.63 -6.13
C PHE A 504 24.07 -8.40 -5.26
N ASN A 505 23.40 -7.31 -5.58
CA ASN A 505 23.34 -6.14 -4.72
C ASN A 505 22.11 -6.23 -3.83
N PRO A 506 22.23 -6.52 -2.52
CA PRO A 506 21.09 -6.64 -1.61
C PRO A 506 20.27 -5.34 -1.47
N ASN A 507 20.80 -4.20 -1.94
CA ASN A 507 20.08 -2.93 -2.00
C ASN A 507 19.31 -2.72 -3.31
N ASN A 508 19.38 -3.66 -4.26
CA ASN A 508 18.76 -3.54 -5.57
C ASN A 508 17.90 -4.77 -5.91
N MET A 509 16.99 -5.15 -5.02
CA MET A 509 15.93 -6.16 -5.30
C MET A 509 14.80 -5.59 -6.21
N GLN A 510 15.06 -4.50 -6.92
CA GLN A 510 14.11 -3.91 -7.86
C GLN A 510 14.33 -4.51 -9.26
N GLY A 511 13.39 -5.35 -9.70
CA GLY A 511 13.31 -5.77 -11.10
C GLY A 511 13.62 -7.23 -11.39
N ILE A 512 13.71 -8.09 -10.39
CA ILE A 512 13.73 -9.54 -10.65
C ILE A 512 12.29 -9.96 -10.99
N ASP A 513 12.06 -10.26 -12.27
CA ASP A 513 10.84 -10.91 -12.74
C ASP A 513 10.90 -12.38 -12.27
N LEU A 514 10.29 -12.65 -11.12
CA LEU A 514 10.23 -13.98 -10.52
C LEU A 514 9.44 -14.99 -11.37
N SER A 515 8.70 -14.53 -12.39
CA SER A 515 7.93 -15.40 -13.28
C SER A 515 8.78 -16.27 -14.21
N ASN A 516 10.08 -15.96 -14.34
CA ASN A 516 11.02 -16.68 -15.22
C ASN A 516 12.08 -17.51 -14.46
N ILE A 517 11.93 -17.71 -13.14
CA ILE A 517 12.83 -18.56 -12.36
C ILE A 517 12.22 -19.97 -12.29
N PRO A 518 12.86 -20.99 -12.90
CA PRO A 518 12.36 -22.37 -12.80
C PRO A 518 12.24 -22.82 -11.34
N GLY A 519 11.06 -23.30 -10.93
CA GLY A 519 10.77 -23.75 -9.57
C GLY A 519 10.04 -22.73 -8.68
N MET A 520 9.80 -21.48 -9.13
CA MET A 520 9.02 -20.48 -8.40
C MET A 520 7.56 -20.33 -8.87
N GLU A 521 7.12 -21.16 -9.80
CA GLU A 521 5.76 -21.11 -10.38
C GLU A 521 4.65 -21.31 -9.33
N GLY A 522 4.94 -21.93 -8.19
CA GLY A 522 4.00 -22.10 -7.07
C GLY A 522 3.92 -20.91 -6.10
N MET A 523 4.82 -19.92 -6.18
CA MET A 523 4.87 -18.81 -5.22
C MET A 523 3.88 -17.69 -5.50
N GLN A 524 3.24 -17.65 -6.67
CA GLN A 524 2.28 -16.59 -7.02
C GLN A 524 1.01 -16.64 -6.15
N GLY A 525 0.52 -17.85 -5.85
CA GLY A 525 -0.59 -18.01 -4.89
C GLY A 525 -0.21 -17.68 -3.44
N MET A 526 1.07 -17.87 -3.07
CA MET A 526 1.58 -17.49 -1.74
C MET A 526 1.58 -15.98 -1.52
N ALA A 527 1.85 -15.16 -2.55
CA ALA A 527 1.89 -13.70 -2.39
C ALA A 527 0.54 -13.11 -1.96
N VAL A 528 -0.58 -13.64 -2.46
CA VAL A 528 -1.92 -13.21 -2.04
C VAL A 528 -2.19 -13.65 -0.60
N ALA A 529 -1.85 -14.89 -0.25
CA ALA A 529 -2.00 -15.42 1.11
C ALA A 529 -1.13 -14.70 2.15
N MET A 530 0.02 -14.14 1.73
CA MET A 530 0.92 -13.40 2.62
C MET A 530 0.37 -12.04 3.06
N PHE A 531 -0.49 -11.41 2.27
CA PHE A 531 -0.98 -10.06 2.57
C PHE A 531 -2.41 -10.06 3.14
N ALA A 532 -3.20 -11.10 2.87
CA ALA A 532 -4.58 -11.17 3.36
C ALA A 532 -4.61 -11.46 4.87
N ALA A 533 -5.34 -10.64 5.61
CA ALA A 533 -5.60 -10.88 7.04
C ALA A 533 -6.60 -12.02 7.25
N TYR A 534 -7.47 -12.23 6.27
CA TYR A 534 -8.52 -13.24 6.26
C TYR A 534 -8.86 -13.63 4.81
N ARG A 535 -9.57 -14.74 4.66
CA ARG A 535 -10.21 -15.11 3.40
C ARG A 535 -11.70 -15.26 3.62
N VAL A 536 -12.45 -14.84 2.65
CA VAL A 536 -13.92 -14.90 2.67
C VAL A 536 -14.44 -15.85 1.59
N PRO A 537 -15.61 -16.49 1.81
CA PRO A 537 -16.17 -17.41 0.83
C PRO A 537 -16.72 -16.69 -0.40
N ASP A 538 -17.20 -15.48 -0.25
CA ASP A 538 -17.83 -14.69 -1.32
C ASP A 538 -17.78 -13.18 -1.06
N TYR A 539 -18.25 -12.42 -2.04
CA TYR A 539 -18.25 -10.95 -1.98
C TYR A 539 -19.15 -10.38 -0.88
N ALA A 540 -20.31 -11.02 -0.62
CA ALA A 540 -21.23 -10.54 0.42
C ALA A 540 -20.60 -10.66 1.82
N ALA A 541 -19.88 -11.76 2.07
CA ALA A 541 -19.10 -11.94 3.29
C ALA A 541 -17.99 -10.88 3.42
N GLU A 542 -17.32 -10.53 2.33
CA GLU A 542 -16.30 -9.46 2.35
C GLU A 542 -16.89 -8.10 2.71
N ILE A 543 -18.01 -7.72 2.09
CA ILE A 543 -18.68 -6.44 2.38
C ILE A 543 -19.11 -6.38 3.84
N LYS A 544 -19.66 -7.48 4.37
CA LYS A 544 -20.02 -7.58 5.78
C LYS A 544 -18.80 -7.40 6.69
N THR A 545 -17.72 -8.12 6.42
CA THR A 545 -16.48 -8.05 7.20
C THR A 545 -15.89 -6.63 7.17
N LEU A 546 -15.88 -5.97 6.01
CA LEU A 546 -15.39 -4.59 5.90
C LEU A 546 -16.19 -3.62 6.77
N LYS A 547 -17.53 -3.71 6.76
CA LYS A 547 -18.40 -2.88 7.60
C LYS A 547 -18.19 -3.14 9.08
N GLU A 548 -18.17 -4.41 9.49
CA GLU A 548 -17.94 -4.82 10.88
C GLU A 548 -16.61 -4.28 11.38
N TRP A 549 -15.54 -4.45 10.61
CA TRP A 549 -14.23 -3.92 10.95
C TRP A 549 -14.24 -2.39 11.12
N MET A 550 -14.91 -1.67 10.21
CA MET A 550 -15.02 -0.20 10.28
C MET A 550 -15.74 0.24 11.55
N HIS A 551 -16.87 -0.38 11.89
CA HIS A 551 -17.63 -0.06 13.10
C HIS A 551 -16.86 -0.36 14.37
N GLU A 552 -16.18 -1.51 14.45
CA GLU A 552 -15.35 -1.88 15.59
C GLU A 552 -14.18 -0.92 15.76
N ARG A 553 -13.51 -0.54 14.66
CA ARG A 553 -12.42 0.44 14.70
C ARG A 553 -12.90 1.83 15.12
N LEU A 554 -14.04 2.28 14.63
CA LEU A 554 -14.65 3.53 15.06
C LEU A 554 -15.00 3.52 16.55
N ALA A 555 -15.49 2.41 17.09
CA ALA A 555 -15.75 2.28 18.53
C ALA A 555 -14.47 2.47 19.36
N VAL A 556 -13.33 1.91 18.94
CA VAL A 556 -12.02 2.14 19.59
C VAL A 556 -11.60 3.61 19.50
N MET A 557 -11.80 4.24 18.36
CA MET A 557 -11.49 5.66 18.18
C MET A 557 -12.42 6.56 18.96
N ASP A 558 -13.70 6.19 19.13
CA ASP A 558 -14.67 6.89 19.98
C ASP A 558 -14.22 6.92 21.45
N GLU A 559 -13.68 5.82 21.95
CA GLU A 559 -13.11 5.79 23.31
C GLU A 559 -11.90 6.72 23.46
N ALA A 560 -11.07 6.81 22.42
CA ALA A 560 -9.84 7.58 22.45
C ALA A 560 -10.02 9.09 22.22
N PHE A 561 -10.97 9.48 21.35
CA PHE A 561 -11.03 10.84 20.81
C PHE A 561 -12.41 11.50 20.83
N LEU A 562 -13.52 10.75 21.04
CA LEU A 562 -14.85 11.36 21.01
C LEU A 562 -15.09 12.24 22.24
N ILE A 563 -15.40 13.52 22.01
CA ILE A 563 -15.84 14.43 23.05
C ILE A 563 -17.32 14.17 23.35
N ARG A 564 -17.59 13.45 24.45
CA ARG A 564 -18.95 13.18 24.90
C ARG A 564 -19.55 14.46 25.49
N GLN A 565 -20.71 14.88 25.00
CA GLN A 565 -21.46 15.96 25.65
C GLN A 565 -21.88 15.52 27.06
N PRO A 566 -21.72 16.39 28.08
CA PRO A 566 -22.24 16.06 29.41
C PRO A 566 -23.75 15.80 29.30
N ALA A 567 -24.20 14.68 29.88
CA ALA A 567 -25.61 14.34 29.89
C ALA A 567 -26.43 15.54 30.36
N GLN A 568 -27.35 16.02 29.54
CA GLN A 568 -28.27 17.07 29.95
C GLN A 568 -28.99 16.59 31.20
N LYS A 569 -28.72 17.23 32.36
CA LYS A 569 -29.50 17.01 33.57
C LYS A 569 -30.95 17.35 33.23
N THR A 570 -31.77 16.36 33.00
CA THR A 570 -33.20 16.52 32.95
C THR A 570 -33.61 17.23 34.22
N ARG A 571 -33.97 18.50 34.13
CA ARG A 571 -34.65 19.24 35.23
C ARG A 571 -35.95 18.49 35.49
N LYS A 572 -35.97 17.62 36.49
CA LYS A 572 -37.20 17.11 37.07
C LYS A 572 -38.00 18.34 37.51
N GLY A 573 -39.15 18.56 36.89
CA GLY A 573 -40.04 19.64 37.22
C GLY A 573 -40.34 19.62 38.70
N GLN A 574 -40.11 20.75 39.35
CA GLN A 574 -40.70 21.05 40.62
C GLN A 574 -42.20 21.22 40.38
N ASN A 575 -42.96 20.21 40.75
CA ASN A 575 -44.38 20.38 40.95
C ASN A 575 -44.59 21.35 42.13
N LEU A 576 -44.89 22.59 41.81
CA LEU A 576 -45.45 23.52 42.74
C LEU A 576 -46.93 23.20 42.88
N HIS A 577 -47.28 22.49 43.92
CA HIS A 577 -48.66 22.57 44.46
C HIS A 577 -48.87 23.94 45.08
N LYS A 578 -49.82 24.65 44.55
CA LYS A 578 -50.75 25.55 45.27
C LYS A 578 -52.11 25.53 44.62
#